data_5003f67a32d3995d82a45cd48f60ddf3
#
_entry.id   5003f67a32d3995d82a45cd48f60ddf3
#
_cell.length_a   1.000
_cell.length_b   1.000
_cell.length_c   1.000
_cell.angle_alpha   90.00
_cell.angle_beta   90.00
_cell.angle_gamma   90.00
#
_symmetry.space_group_name_H-M   'P 1'
#
loop_
_entity.id
_entity.type
_entity.pdbx_description
1 polymer ?
#
loop_
_entity_poly.entity_id
_entity_poly.type
_entity_poly.pdbx_seq_one_letter_code
_entity_poly.pdbx_strand_id
1 'polypeptide(L)'
;TVRLTNGQEFPLPTSLRSGMVMHLEHTDRKNVVFSAKQPRGSMPRRISLFVQMRGVPCYQAGGVLRDSLIISLPMSGFPGQGIAEATLFDEQQRPIAERLFYVLPDKQLTITARPSKEVYSRRDKGEVRIHVTDSEGKPVQAEICVSIFDKAYMNQSYRETMLSYNLLSTQIRGNIHHPAYYFDRNNPDRL
;
A
#
# COMPACT_ATOMS: atom_id res chain seq x y z
N THR A 1 26.57 -2.97 -12.15
CA THR A 1 26.05 -1.98 -13.15
C THR A 1 24.62 -2.35 -13.54
N VAL A 2 23.76 -1.33 -13.67
CA VAL A 2 22.45 -1.45 -14.33
C VAL A 2 22.61 -0.83 -15.72
N ARG A 3 22.17 -1.55 -16.74
CA ARG A 3 22.17 -1.09 -18.13
C ARG A 3 20.72 -0.79 -18.55
N LEU A 4 20.46 0.42 -18.98
CA LEU A 4 19.15 0.80 -19.53
C LEU A 4 19.03 0.34 -21.00
N THR A 5 17.78 0.29 -21.49
CA THR A 5 17.48 -0.08 -22.88
C THR A 5 18.12 0.86 -23.92
N ASN A 6 18.41 2.11 -23.53
CA ASN A 6 19.13 3.09 -24.35
C ASN A 6 20.66 2.92 -24.33
N GLY A 7 21.20 1.90 -23.66
CA GLY A 7 22.62 1.60 -23.56
C GLY A 7 23.37 2.33 -22.44
N GLN A 8 22.75 3.23 -21.70
CA GLN A 8 23.39 3.90 -20.55
C GLN A 8 23.63 2.89 -19.43
N GLU A 9 24.80 3.01 -18.79
CA GLU A 9 25.19 2.17 -17.65
C GLU A 9 25.36 3.02 -16.39
N PHE A 10 24.84 2.50 -15.29
CA PHE A 10 24.95 3.09 -13.96
C PHE A 10 25.65 2.12 -13.03
N PRO A 11 26.72 2.57 -12.32
CA PRO A 11 27.36 1.70 -11.34
C PRO A 11 26.42 1.44 -10.16
N LEU A 12 26.32 0.20 -9.73
CA LEU A 12 25.68 -0.15 -8.48
C LEU A 12 26.67 -0.02 -7.32
N PRO A 13 26.20 0.27 -6.10
CA PRO A 13 27.03 0.17 -4.92
C PRO A 13 27.64 -1.21 -4.78
N THR A 14 28.86 -1.27 -4.29
CA THR A 14 29.55 -2.55 -4.02
C THR A 14 28.76 -3.34 -2.99
N SER A 15 28.49 -4.63 -3.29
CA SER A 15 27.79 -5.49 -2.35
C SER A 15 28.62 -5.71 -1.08
N LEU A 16 27.98 -5.59 0.07
CA LEU A 16 28.62 -5.92 1.35
C LEU A 16 28.69 -7.45 1.50
N ARG A 17 29.83 -7.95 2.00
CA ARG A 17 30.03 -9.38 2.26
C ARG A 17 29.36 -9.86 3.56
N SER A 18 28.91 -8.94 4.39
CA SER A 18 28.26 -9.21 5.67
C SER A 18 27.03 -8.32 5.82
N GLY A 19 26.08 -8.74 6.61
CA GLY A 19 24.84 -7.99 6.87
C GLY A 19 23.63 -8.90 6.89
N MET A 20 22.48 -8.29 7.12
CA MET A 20 21.18 -8.95 7.07
C MET A 20 20.31 -8.23 6.05
N VAL A 21 19.48 -8.98 5.36
CA VAL A 21 18.52 -8.44 4.38
C VAL A 21 17.13 -8.94 4.73
N MET A 22 16.14 -8.11 4.43
CA MET A 22 14.73 -8.45 4.56
C MET A 22 14.06 -8.35 3.20
N HIS A 23 13.29 -9.36 2.83
CA HIS A 23 12.45 -9.38 1.65
C HIS A 23 11.00 -9.57 2.02
N LEU A 24 10.11 -8.88 1.32
CA LEU A 24 8.70 -9.21 1.26
C LEU A 24 8.56 -10.31 0.19
N GLU A 25 8.27 -11.53 0.62
CA GLU A 25 8.18 -12.70 -0.27
C GLU A 25 6.86 -12.67 -1.05
N HIS A 26 5.75 -12.51 -0.34
CA HIS A 26 4.44 -12.32 -0.94
C HIS A 26 3.44 -11.71 0.05
N THR A 27 2.36 -11.19 -0.52
CA THR A 27 1.19 -10.70 0.20
C THR A 27 -0.04 -11.32 -0.47
N ASP A 28 -0.89 -11.95 0.33
CA ASP A 28 -2.17 -12.49 -0.11
C ASP A 28 -3.32 -12.02 0.80
N ARG A 29 -4.52 -12.52 0.59
CA ARG A 29 -5.69 -12.15 1.42
C ARG A 29 -5.62 -12.62 2.87
N LYS A 30 -4.74 -13.58 3.18
CA LYS A 30 -4.63 -14.20 4.51
C LYS A 30 -3.40 -13.75 5.25
N ASN A 31 -2.27 -13.63 4.55
CA ASN A 31 -0.97 -13.40 5.17
C ASN A 31 -0.11 -12.43 4.35
N VAL A 32 0.79 -11.78 5.07
CA VAL A 32 2.00 -11.17 4.50
C VAL A 32 3.21 -11.95 5.00
N VAL A 33 4.12 -12.30 4.10
CA VAL A 33 5.26 -13.15 4.41
C VAL A 33 6.55 -12.43 4.11
N PHE A 34 7.41 -12.36 5.13
CA PHE A 34 8.75 -11.82 5.04
C PHE A 34 9.80 -12.93 5.19
N SER A 35 10.92 -12.77 4.52
CA SER A 35 12.15 -13.52 4.84
C SER A 35 13.24 -12.57 5.33
N ALA A 36 13.93 -12.97 6.39
CA ALA A 36 15.20 -12.39 6.79
C ALA A 36 16.31 -13.36 6.44
N LYS A 37 17.40 -12.86 5.85
CA LYS A 37 18.54 -13.70 5.41
C LYS A 37 19.85 -13.05 5.82
N GLN A 38 20.85 -13.89 6.13
CA GLN A 38 22.24 -13.50 6.32
C GLN A 38 23.17 -14.46 5.56
N PRO A 39 24.47 -14.12 5.37
CA PRO A 39 25.42 -15.02 4.71
C PRO A 39 25.52 -16.36 5.42
N ARG A 40 25.62 -17.45 4.65
CA ARG A 40 25.80 -18.79 5.20
C ARG A 40 27.04 -18.86 6.07
N GLY A 41 26.94 -19.57 7.19
CA GLY A 41 28.03 -19.72 8.15
C GLY A 41 28.22 -18.52 9.08
N SER A 42 27.36 -17.51 9.00
CA SER A 42 27.34 -16.42 9.99
C SER A 42 26.88 -16.93 11.38
N MET A 43 27.33 -16.29 12.43
CA MET A 43 26.84 -16.62 13.77
C MET A 43 25.33 -16.38 13.87
N PRO A 44 24.57 -17.27 14.54
CA PRO A 44 23.17 -17.05 14.82
C PRO A 44 22.95 -15.75 15.57
N ARG A 45 21.94 -14.96 15.13
CA ARG A 45 21.60 -13.67 15.74
C ARG A 45 20.13 -13.62 16.11
N ARG A 46 19.81 -13.00 17.23
CA ARG A 46 18.42 -12.65 17.53
C ARG A 46 18.00 -11.46 16.68
N ILE A 47 16.83 -11.57 16.08
CA ILE A 47 16.22 -10.50 15.33
C ILE A 47 14.78 -10.32 15.79
N SER A 48 14.25 -9.11 15.63
CA SER A 48 12.84 -8.81 15.82
C SER A 48 12.32 -8.02 14.64
N LEU A 49 11.10 -8.34 14.21
CA LEU A 49 10.33 -7.63 13.22
C LEU A 49 9.23 -6.86 13.94
N PHE A 50 9.18 -5.57 13.73
CA PHE A 50 8.12 -4.70 14.20
C PHE A 50 7.35 -4.19 12.99
N VAL A 51 6.02 -4.25 13.06
CA VAL A 51 5.15 -3.79 11.98
C VAL A 51 4.15 -2.80 12.52
N GLN A 52 4.07 -1.65 11.88
CA GLN A 52 3.15 -0.58 12.22
C GLN A 52 2.38 -0.11 10.99
N MET A 53 1.22 0.50 11.24
CA MET A 53 0.40 1.13 10.22
C MET A 53 -0.10 2.48 10.76
N ARG A 54 0.26 3.59 10.09
CA ARG A 54 -0.09 4.95 10.54
C ARG A 54 0.31 5.23 12.00
N GLY A 55 1.48 4.75 12.42
CA GLY A 55 1.96 4.91 13.79
C GLY A 55 1.31 3.97 14.82
N VAL A 56 0.37 3.11 14.41
CA VAL A 56 -0.25 2.10 15.29
C VAL A 56 0.50 0.79 15.16
N PRO A 57 1.08 0.24 16.24
CA PRO A 57 1.69 -1.09 16.25
C PRO A 57 0.66 -2.17 15.86
N CYS A 58 1.03 -3.01 14.90
CA CYS A 58 0.20 -4.12 14.44
C CYS A 58 0.78 -5.45 14.88
N TYR A 59 2.10 -5.63 14.70
CA TYR A 59 2.78 -6.88 14.99
C TYR A 59 4.17 -6.66 15.57
N GLN A 60 4.53 -7.58 16.44
CA GLN A 60 5.91 -7.80 16.85
C GLN A 60 6.20 -9.30 16.81
N ALA A 61 7.19 -9.68 16.03
CA ALA A 61 7.62 -11.07 15.90
C ALA A 61 9.14 -11.13 16.03
N GLY A 62 9.68 -12.25 16.52
CA GLY A 62 11.10 -12.39 16.65
C GLY A 62 11.56 -13.83 16.56
N GLY A 63 12.84 -14.03 16.35
CA GLY A 63 13.43 -15.34 16.24
C GLY A 63 14.95 -15.30 16.18
N VAL A 64 15.54 -16.47 16.00
CA VAL A 64 16.98 -16.63 15.80
C VAL A 64 17.24 -16.83 14.31
N LEU A 65 17.87 -15.85 13.70
CA LEU A 65 18.33 -15.93 12.31
C LEU A 65 19.64 -16.75 12.28
N ARG A 66 19.60 -17.89 11.59
CA ARG A 66 20.79 -18.69 11.26
C ARG A 66 21.27 -18.30 9.86
N ASP A 67 20.66 -18.88 8.82
CA ASP A 67 20.90 -18.50 7.41
C ASP A 67 19.68 -17.77 6.87
N SER A 68 18.49 -18.27 7.19
CA SER A 68 17.21 -17.72 6.78
C SER A 68 16.15 -17.92 7.85
N LEU A 69 15.23 -16.97 7.96
CA LEU A 69 14.05 -17.04 8.81
C LEU A 69 12.84 -16.50 8.04
N ILE A 70 11.77 -17.28 8.01
CA ILE A 70 10.48 -16.88 7.41
C ILE A 70 9.56 -16.41 8.53
N ILE A 71 8.93 -15.27 8.33
CA ILE A 71 7.97 -14.66 9.25
C ILE A 71 6.67 -14.43 8.49
N SER A 72 5.60 -15.10 8.91
CA SER A 72 4.27 -14.96 8.33
C SER A 72 3.36 -14.24 9.31
N LEU A 73 2.71 -13.16 8.86
CA LEU A 73 1.82 -12.34 9.67
C LEU A 73 0.41 -12.38 9.09
N PRO A 74 -0.62 -12.71 9.89
CA PRO A 74 -1.99 -12.75 9.41
C PRO A 74 -2.51 -11.36 9.00
N MET A 75 -3.25 -11.27 7.89
CA MET A 75 -3.88 -10.01 7.45
C MET A 75 -4.93 -9.49 8.43
N SER A 76 -5.53 -10.37 9.24
CA SER A 76 -6.59 -10.02 10.21
C SER A 76 -6.14 -9.08 11.33
N GLY A 77 -4.84 -8.98 11.59
CA GLY A 77 -4.31 -8.10 12.65
C GLY A 77 -4.05 -6.66 12.19
N PHE A 78 -4.25 -6.34 10.92
CA PHE A 78 -4.14 -4.96 10.44
C PHE A 78 -5.46 -4.21 10.64
N PRO A 79 -5.41 -2.96 11.14
CA PRO A 79 -6.62 -2.20 11.49
C PRO A 79 -7.41 -1.71 10.28
N GLY A 80 -6.82 -1.72 9.08
CA GLY A 80 -7.45 -1.23 7.88
C GLY A 80 -6.61 -1.35 6.63
N GLN A 81 -7.00 -0.64 5.58
CA GLN A 81 -6.33 -0.57 4.29
C GLN A 81 -5.31 0.56 4.26
N GLY A 82 -4.22 0.37 3.54
CA GLY A 82 -3.19 1.38 3.32
C GLY A 82 -1.77 0.83 3.45
N ILE A 83 -0.81 1.71 3.64
CA ILE A 83 0.59 1.35 3.77
C ILE A 83 0.90 0.92 5.21
N ALA A 84 1.53 -0.22 5.35
CA ALA A 84 2.18 -0.67 6.56
C ALA A 84 3.70 -0.65 6.38
N GLU A 85 4.40 -0.47 7.48
CA GLU A 85 5.85 -0.41 7.57
C GLU A 85 6.36 -1.56 8.44
N ALA A 86 7.23 -2.37 7.88
CA ALA A 86 7.89 -3.46 8.56
C ALA A 86 9.36 -3.11 8.76
N THR A 87 9.80 -3.06 10.01
CA THR A 87 11.18 -2.75 10.38
C THR A 87 11.82 -3.95 11.07
N LEU A 88 12.94 -4.41 10.53
CA LEU A 88 13.77 -5.47 11.10
C LEU A 88 14.82 -4.87 12.02
N PHE A 89 14.91 -5.39 13.24
CA PHE A 89 15.90 -4.97 14.25
C PHE A 89 16.87 -6.11 14.58
N ASP A 90 18.09 -5.73 14.91
CA ASP A 90 19.07 -6.65 15.48
C ASP A 90 18.87 -6.88 17.00
N GLU A 91 19.77 -7.65 17.60
CA GLU A 91 19.75 -7.94 19.04
C GLU A 91 20.01 -6.72 19.94
N GLN A 92 20.61 -5.66 19.40
CA GLN A 92 20.82 -4.37 20.07
C GLN A 92 19.68 -3.37 19.79
N GLN A 93 18.58 -3.83 19.20
CA GLN A 93 17.44 -3.00 18.82
C GLN A 93 17.78 -1.89 17.81
N ARG A 94 18.79 -2.09 16.98
CA ARG A 94 19.14 -1.18 15.90
C ARG A 94 18.33 -1.58 14.65
N PRO A 95 17.70 -0.62 13.95
CA PRO A 95 16.99 -0.91 12.71
C PRO A 95 18.00 -1.31 11.63
N ILE A 96 17.75 -2.42 10.97
CA ILE A 96 18.62 -3.01 9.93
C ILE A 96 18.02 -2.82 8.54
N ALA A 97 16.72 -3.04 8.41
CA ALA A 97 16.02 -2.96 7.14
C ALA A 97 14.57 -2.55 7.38
N GLU A 98 14.02 -1.84 6.41
CA GLU A 98 12.63 -1.40 6.38
C GLU A 98 12.00 -1.80 5.05
N ARG A 99 10.71 -2.16 5.09
CA ARG A 99 9.88 -2.39 3.91
C ARG A 99 8.51 -1.81 4.12
N LEU A 100 8.09 -1.00 3.17
CA LEU A 100 6.72 -0.58 3.03
C LEU A 100 5.96 -1.61 2.18
N PHE A 101 4.73 -1.89 2.54
CA PHE A 101 3.85 -2.76 1.78
C PHE A 101 2.39 -2.33 1.92
N TYR A 102 1.60 -2.66 0.92
CA TYR A 102 0.18 -2.31 0.91
C TYR A 102 -0.65 -3.41 1.55
N VAL A 103 -1.55 -3.00 2.46
CA VAL A 103 -2.40 -3.91 3.24
C VAL A 103 -3.81 -3.87 2.69
N LEU A 104 -4.41 -5.06 2.50
CA LEU A 104 -5.82 -5.25 2.15
C LEU A 104 -6.27 -4.52 0.87
N PRO A 105 -5.59 -4.71 -0.27
CA PRO A 105 -5.88 -3.98 -1.51
C PRO A 105 -7.33 -4.15 -2.00
N ASP A 106 -7.98 -5.25 -1.65
CA ASP A 106 -9.32 -5.61 -2.11
C ASP A 106 -10.46 -5.04 -1.24
N LYS A 107 -10.17 -4.42 -0.09
CA LYS A 107 -11.20 -3.83 0.79
C LYS A 107 -11.59 -2.42 0.35
N GLN A 108 -12.17 -2.29 -0.83
CA GLN A 108 -12.64 -1.01 -1.36
C GLN A 108 -14.17 -0.97 -1.38
N LEU A 109 -14.72 0.19 -1.03
CA LEU A 109 -16.14 0.47 -1.25
C LEU A 109 -16.38 0.80 -2.72
N THR A 110 -17.49 0.33 -3.25
CA THR A 110 -17.96 0.72 -4.58
C THR A 110 -19.10 1.72 -4.42
N ILE A 111 -18.93 2.91 -4.99
CA ILE A 111 -19.93 3.97 -4.96
C ILE A 111 -20.51 4.12 -6.36
N THR A 112 -21.82 4.01 -6.45
CA THR A 112 -22.58 4.26 -7.69
C THR A 112 -23.47 5.47 -7.49
N ALA A 113 -23.34 6.47 -8.34
CA ALA A 113 -24.20 7.66 -8.35
C ALA A 113 -25.04 7.68 -9.63
N ARG A 114 -26.34 7.75 -9.51
CA ARG A 114 -27.27 7.80 -10.66
C ARG A 114 -28.17 9.02 -10.52
N PRO A 115 -28.12 9.96 -11.49
CA PRO A 115 -29.06 11.06 -11.55
C PRO A 115 -30.46 10.55 -11.91
N SER A 116 -31.49 11.23 -11.44
CA SER A 116 -32.89 10.87 -11.74
C SER A 116 -33.31 11.15 -13.19
N LYS A 117 -32.57 12.04 -13.88
CA LYS A 117 -32.77 12.40 -15.28
C LYS A 117 -31.44 12.41 -16.00
N GLU A 118 -31.44 12.16 -17.31
CA GLU A 118 -30.23 12.29 -18.14
C GLU A 118 -29.96 13.75 -18.55
N VAL A 119 -30.99 14.56 -18.65
CA VAL A 119 -30.92 15.97 -19.05
C VAL A 119 -31.71 16.81 -18.06
N TYR A 120 -31.15 17.92 -17.65
CA TYR A 120 -31.75 18.91 -16.76
C TYR A 120 -31.79 20.27 -17.46
N SER A 121 -32.93 20.96 -17.32
CA SER A 121 -33.06 22.36 -17.72
C SER A 121 -32.50 23.28 -16.61
N ARG A 122 -32.34 24.57 -16.97
CA ARG A 122 -31.93 25.57 -15.97
C ARG A 122 -32.94 25.62 -14.80
N ARG A 123 -32.44 25.57 -13.56
CA ARG A 123 -33.24 25.60 -12.33
C ARG A 123 -34.10 24.35 -12.06
N ASP A 124 -33.92 23.29 -12.86
CA ASP A 124 -34.54 22.01 -12.50
C ASP A 124 -34.06 21.48 -11.16
N LYS A 125 -35.00 20.91 -10.40
CA LYS A 125 -34.65 20.13 -9.21
C LYS A 125 -33.94 18.84 -9.66
N GLY A 126 -32.72 18.68 -9.19
CA GLY A 126 -31.92 17.47 -9.40
C GLY A 126 -32.05 16.52 -8.21
N GLU A 127 -32.12 15.23 -8.47
CA GLU A 127 -32.01 14.16 -7.50
C GLU A 127 -30.94 13.19 -7.97
N VAL A 128 -30.02 12.82 -7.07
CA VAL A 128 -28.98 11.83 -7.33
C VAL A 128 -29.14 10.70 -6.32
N ARG A 129 -29.31 9.48 -6.79
CA ARG A 129 -29.34 8.29 -5.95
C ARG A 129 -27.93 7.72 -5.83
N ILE A 130 -27.46 7.64 -4.60
CA ILE A 130 -26.13 7.09 -4.28
C ILE A 130 -26.30 5.74 -3.62
N HIS A 131 -25.57 4.74 -4.10
CA HIS A 131 -25.55 3.39 -3.58
C HIS A 131 -24.13 3.00 -3.26
N VAL A 132 -23.88 2.52 -2.03
CA VAL A 132 -22.56 2.11 -1.56
C VAL A 132 -22.57 0.63 -1.22
N THR A 133 -21.62 -0.11 -1.76
CA THR A 133 -21.45 -1.55 -1.48
C THR A 133 -20.02 -1.85 -1.06
N ASP A 134 -19.84 -2.94 -0.33
CA ASP A 134 -18.52 -3.52 -0.03
C ASP A 134 -17.94 -4.27 -1.24
N SER A 135 -16.78 -4.91 -1.04
CA SER A 135 -16.11 -5.72 -2.06
C SER A 135 -16.87 -6.96 -2.49
N GLU A 136 -17.87 -7.39 -1.70
CA GLU A 136 -18.75 -8.53 -2.00
C GLU A 136 -20.07 -8.09 -2.67
N GLY A 137 -20.25 -6.78 -2.88
CA GLY A 137 -21.47 -6.21 -3.47
C GLY A 137 -22.62 -6.02 -2.49
N LYS A 138 -22.42 -6.22 -1.18
CA LYS A 138 -23.42 -6.01 -0.15
C LYS A 138 -23.55 -4.52 0.18
N PRO A 139 -24.78 -3.99 0.33
CA PRO A 139 -25.00 -2.62 0.77
C PRO A 139 -24.41 -2.39 2.16
N VAL A 140 -23.72 -1.26 2.33
CA VAL A 140 -23.11 -0.87 3.60
C VAL A 140 -23.50 0.55 3.97
N GLN A 141 -23.60 0.82 5.26
CA GLN A 141 -23.72 2.17 5.77
C GLN A 141 -22.36 2.85 5.71
N ALA A 142 -22.31 4.02 5.08
CA ALA A 142 -21.08 4.77 4.90
C ALA A 142 -21.31 6.27 5.04
N GLU A 143 -20.28 6.98 5.48
CA GLU A 143 -20.22 8.43 5.38
C GLU A 143 -19.69 8.80 4.00
N ILE A 144 -20.37 9.71 3.31
CA ILE A 144 -20.00 10.15 1.97
C ILE A 144 -19.83 11.67 1.93
N CYS A 145 -18.87 12.11 1.15
CA CYS A 145 -18.71 13.52 0.78
C CYS A 145 -19.17 13.68 -0.67
N VAL A 146 -20.08 14.62 -0.92
CA VAL A 146 -20.61 14.92 -2.25
C VAL A 146 -20.20 16.31 -2.65
N SER A 147 -19.60 16.45 -3.82
CA SER A 147 -19.29 17.74 -4.45
C SER A 147 -19.92 17.79 -5.83
N ILE A 148 -20.61 18.89 -6.13
CA ILE A 148 -21.27 19.11 -7.41
C ILE A 148 -20.73 20.41 -8.00
N PHE A 149 -20.20 20.34 -9.21
CA PHE A 149 -19.64 21.49 -9.90
C PHE A 149 -19.87 21.38 -11.42
N ASP A 150 -19.78 22.51 -12.10
CA ASP A 150 -19.88 22.55 -13.56
C ASP A 150 -18.67 21.86 -14.19
N LYS A 151 -18.92 21.03 -15.22
CA LYS A 151 -17.86 20.33 -15.97
C LYS A 151 -16.80 21.28 -16.55
N ALA A 152 -17.18 22.54 -16.85
CA ALA A 152 -16.25 23.55 -17.31
C ALA A 152 -15.15 23.88 -16.30
N TYR A 153 -15.39 23.66 -15.01
CA TYR A 153 -14.41 23.83 -13.94
C TYR A 153 -13.61 22.56 -13.64
N MET A 154 -13.92 21.43 -14.30
CA MET A 154 -13.10 20.22 -14.18
C MET A 154 -11.77 20.43 -14.89
N ASN A 155 -10.75 20.73 -14.12
CA ASN A 155 -9.39 20.67 -14.62
C ASN A 155 -9.04 19.20 -14.89
N GLN A 156 -8.75 18.83 -16.14
CA GLN A 156 -8.43 17.45 -16.56
C GLN A 156 -7.13 16.90 -15.94
N SER A 157 -6.46 17.69 -15.12
CA SER A 157 -5.20 17.32 -14.46
C SER A 157 -5.35 16.67 -13.08
N TYR A 158 -6.52 16.14 -12.72
CA TYR A 158 -6.69 15.40 -11.46
C TYR A 158 -5.86 14.12 -11.47
N ARG A 159 -4.63 14.25 -11.02
CA ARG A 159 -3.66 13.15 -10.87
C ARG A 159 -3.83 12.41 -9.56
N GLU A 160 -4.70 12.88 -8.69
CA GLU A 160 -4.90 12.33 -7.35
C GLU A 160 -6.38 12.23 -7.02
N THR A 161 -6.79 11.11 -6.44
CA THR A 161 -8.13 10.86 -5.94
C THR A 161 -8.13 10.88 -4.41
N MET A 162 -9.30 11.01 -3.79
CA MET A 162 -9.41 10.87 -2.33
C MET A 162 -8.85 9.52 -1.84
N LEU A 163 -9.02 8.46 -2.63
CA LEU A 163 -8.51 7.13 -2.34
C LEU A 163 -6.97 7.12 -2.35
N SER A 164 -6.36 7.57 -3.45
CA SER A 164 -4.90 7.63 -3.57
C SER A 164 -4.27 8.58 -2.56
N TYR A 165 -4.91 9.72 -2.28
CA TYR A 165 -4.45 10.64 -1.25
C TYR A 165 -4.40 9.98 0.12
N ASN A 166 -5.53 9.43 0.59
CA ASN A 166 -5.62 8.89 1.95
C ASN A 166 -4.84 7.57 2.14
N LEU A 167 -4.75 6.73 1.12
CA LEU A 167 -4.18 5.40 1.27
C LEU A 167 -2.72 5.28 0.78
N LEU A 168 -2.22 6.29 0.07
CA LEU A 168 -0.87 6.25 -0.49
C LEU A 168 -0.11 7.55 -0.19
N SER A 169 -0.55 8.70 -0.73
CA SER A 169 0.25 9.93 -0.73
C SER A 169 0.51 10.49 0.67
N THR A 170 -0.43 10.32 1.61
CA THR A 170 -0.23 10.76 3.01
C THR A 170 0.66 9.83 3.83
N GLN A 171 0.99 8.65 3.32
CA GLN A 171 1.68 7.61 4.08
C GLN A 171 3.10 7.33 3.59
N ILE A 172 3.42 7.76 2.38
CA ILE A 172 4.75 7.61 1.79
C ILE A 172 5.44 8.97 1.74
N ARG A 173 6.69 9.01 2.16
CA ARG A 173 7.51 10.22 2.07
C ARG A 173 7.95 10.46 0.62
N GLY A 174 7.90 11.71 0.19
CA GLY A 174 8.32 12.14 -1.14
C GLY A 174 7.15 12.39 -2.09
N ASN A 175 7.47 12.60 -3.36
CA ASN A 175 6.48 12.88 -4.40
C ASN A 175 6.20 11.60 -5.19
N ILE A 176 4.94 11.19 -5.24
CA ILE A 176 4.49 10.04 -6.00
C ILE A 176 3.95 10.53 -7.34
N HIS A 177 4.54 10.07 -8.42
CA HIS A 177 4.09 10.40 -9.76
C HIS A 177 2.79 9.67 -10.08
N HIS A 178 1.72 10.41 -10.43
CA HIS A 178 0.41 9.87 -10.76
C HIS A 178 -0.15 8.88 -9.73
N PRO A 179 -0.36 9.26 -8.47
CA PRO A 179 -0.77 8.31 -7.42
C PRO A 179 -2.11 7.61 -7.69
N ALA A 180 -3.03 8.23 -8.45
CA ALA A 180 -4.28 7.59 -8.87
C ALA A 180 -4.07 6.36 -9.77
N TYR A 181 -2.96 6.30 -10.51
CA TYR A 181 -2.61 5.18 -11.39
C TYR A 181 -2.59 3.84 -10.64
N TYR A 182 -2.08 3.82 -9.41
CA TYR A 182 -1.99 2.60 -8.61
C TYR A 182 -3.34 2.07 -8.10
N PHE A 183 -4.41 2.87 -8.21
CA PHE A 183 -5.76 2.50 -7.80
C PHE A 183 -6.71 2.26 -9.00
N ASP A 184 -6.23 2.42 -10.22
CA ASP A 184 -7.02 2.13 -11.41
C ASP A 184 -7.20 0.62 -11.57
N ARG A 185 -8.45 0.16 -11.63
CA ARG A 185 -8.80 -1.26 -11.79
C ARG A 185 -8.30 -1.87 -13.10
N ASN A 186 -8.07 -1.04 -14.12
CA ASN A 186 -7.56 -1.48 -15.41
C ASN A 186 -6.03 -1.54 -15.48
N ASN A 187 -5.35 -1.08 -14.43
CA ASN A 187 -3.90 -1.10 -14.35
C ASN A 187 -3.41 -2.46 -13.85
N PRO A 188 -2.54 -3.18 -14.59
CA PRO A 188 -1.95 -4.45 -14.14
C PRO A 188 -1.04 -4.28 -12.92
N ASP A 189 -0.44 -3.10 -12.72
CA ASP A 189 0.47 -2.78 -11.61
C ASP A 189 -0.25 -2.14 -10.40
N ARG A 190 -1.57 -2.25 -10.33
CA ARG A 190 -2.35 -1.69 -9.22
C ARG A 190 -1.93 -2.33 -7.88
N LEU A 191 -2.08 -1.55 -6.80
CA LEU A 191 -1.87 -1.99 -5.42
C LEU A 191 -2.97 -2.97 -4.98
#